data_aa38fb2099835110a342c46a32233832
#
_entry.id   aa38fb2099835110a342c46a32233832
#
_cell.length_a   1.000
_cell.length_b   1.000
_cell.length_c   1.000
_cell.angle_alpha   90.00
_cell.angle_beta   90.00
_cell.angle_gamma   90.00
#
_symmetry.space_group_name_H-M   'P 1'
#
loop_
_entity.id
_entity.type
_entity.pdbx_description
1 polymer ?
#
loop_
_entity_poly.entity_id
_entity_poly.type
_entity_poly.pdbx_seq_one_letter_code
_entity_poly.pdbx_strand_id
1 'polypeptide(L)'
;MTTQRLGDLNKELTDAQSDRIKKQALYEFAKSGELEAVPQLRDNVALQGLQKTRSDLSVQYTEAVNQYGPNFPKVQRIQAQIKDVDEQITRQSRSVIVQLENDYTAALQLEELRSKALDQQKADTNVMSEKMVQYNILRREAEANKALYEGLLTKLKEAGISAGLRSSNCRAAL
;
A
#
# COMPACT_ATOMS: atom_id res chain seq x y z
N MET A 1 6.74 -13.49 -15.65
CA MET A 1 5.85 -12.31 -15.56
C MET A 1 5.00 -12.27 -14.28
N THR A 2 4.26 -13.33 -13.90
CA THR A 2 3.42 -13.35 -12.68
C THR A 2 4.20 -13.19 -11.38
N THR A 3 5.34 -13.85 -11.24
CA THR A 3 6.20 -13.77 -10.04
C THR A 3 6.79 -12.38 -9.83
N GLN A 4 7.19 -11.71 -10.90
CA GLN A 4 7.69 -10.34 -10.86
C GLN A 4 6.60 -9.37 -10.39
N ARG A 5 5.39 -9.50 -10.95
CA ARG A 5 4.24 -8.67 -10.55
C ARG A 5 3.84 -8.85 -9.08
N LEU A 6 3.91 -10.09 -8.55
CA LEU A 6 3.72 -10.34 -7.12
C LEU A 6 4.79 -9.66 -6.27
N GLY A 7 6.05 -9.67 -6.72
CA GLY A 7 7.14 -8.95 -6.06
C GLY A 7 6.91 -7.45 -6.02
N ASP A 8 6.51 -6.87 -7.16
CA ASP A 8 6.23 -5.44 -7.28
C ASP A 8 5.06 -5.01 -6.36
N LEU A 9 3.94 -5.76 -6.39
CA LEU A 9 2.79 -5.50 -5.52
C LEU A 9 3.13 -5.65 -4.02
N ASN A 10 3.96 -6.61 -3.66
CA ASN A 10 4.39 -6.78 -2.28
C ASN A 10 5.26 -5.60 -1.82
N LYS A 11 6.14 -5.10 -2.69
CA LYS A 11 6.92 -3.89 -2.42
C LYS A 11 6.01 -2.66 -2.25
N GLU A 12 5.06 -2.46 -3.18
CA GLU A 12 4.09 -1.35 -3.09
C GLU A 12 3.25 -1.40 -1.80
N LEU A 13 2.86 -2.59 -1.33
CA LEU A 13 2.17 -2.76 -0.05
C LEU A 13 3.08 -2.39 1.12
N THR A 14 4.34 -2.83 1.11
CA THR A 14 5.32 -2.50 2.16
C THR A 14 5.59 -1.00 2.23
N ASP A 15 5.69 -0.34 1.08
CA ASP A 15 5.88 1.11 0.99
C ASP A 15 4.63 1.85 1.54
N ALA A 16 3.42 1.40 1.18
CA ALA A 16 2.16 1.96 1.69
C ALA A 16 2.03 1.77 3.21
N GLN A 17 2.43 0.60 3.75
CA GLN A 17 2.46 0.34 5.19
C GLN A 17 3.43 1.28 5.93
N SER A 18 4.60 1.48 5.37
CA SER A 18 5.59 2.40 5.93
C SER A 18 5.08 3.84 5.95
N ASP A 19 4.43 4.29 4.88
CA ASP A 19 3.84 5.64 4.80
C ASP A 19 2.69 5.81 5.81
N ARG A 20 1.77 4.84 5.90
CA ARG A 20 0.70 4.85 6.90
C ARG A 20 1.25 4.94 8.33
N ILE A 21 2.26 4.14 8.67
CA ILE A 21 2.87 4.15 10.03
C ILE A 21 3.45 5.53 10.35
N LYS A 22 4.15 6.16 9.40
CA LYS A 22 4.71 7.51 9.58
C LYS A 22 3.61 8.55 9.80
N LYS A 23 2.56 8.52 8.99
CA LYS A 23 1.43 9.46 9.10
C LYS A 23 0.63 9.24 10.38
N GLN A 24 0.44 7.99 10.77
CA GLN A 24 -0.19 7.63 12.04
C GLN A 24 0.60 8.22 13.22
N ALA A 25 1.90 8.03 13.27
CA ALA A 25 2.74 8.56 14.33
C ALA A 25 2.65 10.10 14.43
N LEU A 26 2.70 10.81 13.28
CA LEU A 26 2.56 12.26 13.25
C LEU A 26 1.19 12.72 13.77
N TYR A 27 0.11 12.05 13.36
CA TYR A 27 -1.24 12.34 13.85
C TYR A 27 -1.38 12.10 15.36
N GLU A 28 -0.84 10.97 15.86
CA GLU A 28 -0.88 10.64 17.30
C GLU A 28 -0.08 11.64 18.13
N PHE A 29 1.12 12.05 17.70
CA PHE A 29 1.89 13.11 18.36
C PHE A 29 1.15 14.46 18.38
N ALA A 30 0.53 14.82 17.25
CA ALA A 30 -0.26 16.05 17.19
C ALA A 30 -1.47 16.02 18.14
N LYS A 31 -2.10 14.85 18.28
CA LYS A 31 -3.26 14.63 19.16
C LYS A 31 -2.88 14.60 20.65
N SER A 32 -1.71 14.05 20.99
CA SER A 32 -1.21 14.03 22.39
C SER A 32 -0.74 15.40 22.88
N GLY A 33 -0.61 16.39 21.97
CA GLY A 33 -0.14 17.73 22.32
C GLY A 33 1.38 17.87 22.23
N GLU A 34 2.09 16.89 21.73
CA GLU A 34 3.53 16.94 21.47
C GLU A 34 3.83 17.71 20.18
N LEU A 35 3.46 19.00 20.17
CA LEU A 35 3.49 19.84 18.96
C LEU A 35 4.89 19.99 18.37
N GLU A 36 5.92 19.94 19.22
CA GLU A 36 7.32 20.04 18.79
C GLU A 36 7.80 18.81 18.01
N ALA A 37 7.20 17.65 18.25
CA ALA A 37 7.48 16.41 17.54
C ALA A 37 6.89 16.39 16.10
N VAL A 38 5.98 17.33 15.80
CA VAL A 38 5.27 17.41 14.53
C VAL A 38 5.85 18.55 13.68
N PRO A 39 6.63 18.25 12.63
CA PRO A 39 7.26 19.28 11.80
C PRO A 39 6.26 20.28 11.20
N GLN A 40 5.08 19.82 10.79
CA GLN A 40 4.03 20.66 10.22
C GLN A 40 3.48 21.72 11.19
N LEU A 41 3.57 21.46 12.50
CA LEU A 41 3.19 22.42 13.54
C LEU A 41 4.38 23.30 13.94
N ARG A 42 5.54 22.69 14.16
CA ARG A 42 6.76 23.38 14.57
C ARG A 42 7.22 24.40 13.52
N ASP A 43 7.24 24.00 12.24
CA ASP A 43 7.78 24.80 11.14
C ASP A 43 6.71 25.69 10.46
N ASN A 44 5.49 25.74 11.04
CA ASN A 44 4.40 26.57 10.52
C ASN A 44 4.65 28.05 10.82
N VAL A 45 4.96 28.83 9.78
CA VAL A 45 5.29 30.25 9.88
C VAL A 45 4.16 31.06 10.54
N ALA A 46 2.90 30.73 10.26
CA ALA A 46 1.76 31.42 10.85
C ALA A 46 1.68 31.16 12.38
N LEU A 47 1.87 29.90 12.81
CA LEU A 47 1.91 29.56 14.23
C LEU A 47 3.08 30.21 14.95
N GLN A 48 4.28 30.21 14.35
CA GLN A 48 5.45 30.89 14.92
C GLN A 48 5.20 32.40 15.06
N GLY A 49 4.58 33.03 14.07
CA GLY A 49 4.20 34.44 14.13
C GLY A 49 3.21 34.75 15.25
N LEU A 50 2.19 33.91 15.41
CA LEU A 50 1.21 34.04 16.50
C LEU A 50 1.84 33.80 17.89
N GLN A 51 2.72 32.80 18.03
CA GLN A 51 3.46 32.53 19.28
C GLN A 51 4.36 33.71 19.67
N LYS A 52 5.04 34.32 18.68
CA LYS A 52 5.83 35.53 18.91
C LYS A 52 4.94 36.68 19.39
N THR A 53 3.83 36.96 18.71
CA THR A 53 2.88 38.02 19.11
C THR A 53 2.33 37.76 20.52
N ARG A 54 2.00 36.53 20.84
CA ARG A 54 1.58 36.13 22.19
C ARG A 54 2.64 36.43 23.24
N SER A 55 3.91 36.10 22.95
CA SER A 55 5.04 36.36 23.82
C SER A 55 5.23 37.87 24.06
N ASP A 56 5.20 38.69 23.00
CA ASP A 56 5.34 40.14 23.07
C ASP A 56 4.19 40.77 23.89
N LEU A 57 2.95 40.31 23.68
CA LEU A 57 1.79 40.74 24.46
C LEU A 57 1.89 40.34 25.95
N SER A 58 2.44 39.16 26.24
CA SER A 58 2.65 38.68 27.60
C SER A 58 3.65 39.52 28.38
N VAL A 59 4.73 39.99 27.71
CA VAL A 59 5.67 40.95 28.30
C VAL A 59 4.97 42.29 28.59
N GLN A 60 4.24 42.83 27.61
CA GLN A 60 3.47 44.07 27.81
C GLN A 60 2.41 43.98 28.92
N TYR A 61 1.77 42.82 29.04
CA TYR A 61 0.82 42.54 30.11
C TYR A 61 1.48 42.61 31.48
N THR A 62 2.63 41.96 31.64
CA THR A 62 3.38 41.95 32.88
C THR A 62 3.83 43.33 33.29
N GLU A 63 4.37 44.13 32.35
CA GLU A 63 4.77 45.51 32.58
C GLU A 63 3.57 46.40 32.98
N ALA A 64 2.45 46.27 32.26
CA ALA A 64 1.27 47.08 32.55
C ALA A 64 0.60 46.71 33.89
N VAL A 65 0.58 45.42 34.29
CA VAL A 65 0.11 44.96 35.58
C VAL A 65 0.96 45.55 36.70
N ASN A 66 2.28 45.53 36.57
CA ASN A 66 3.21 46.08 37.55
C ASN A 66 3.08 47.62 37.72
N GLN A 67 2.74 48.34 36.62
CA GLN A 67 2.64 49.78 36.62
C GLN A 67 1.27 50.29 37.07
N TYR A 68 0.19 49.66 36.68
CA TYR A 68 -1.17 50.19 36.84
C TYR A 68 -2.11 49.29 37.66
N GLY A 69 -1.68 48.06 37.96
CA GLY A 69 -2.50 47.05 38.60
C GLY A 69 -3.45 46.31 37.66
N PRO A 70 -3.97 45.11 38.08
CA PRO A 70 -4.69 44.17 37.19
C PRO A 70 -6.03 44.72 36.67
N ASN A 71 -6.68 45.63 37.36
CA ASN A 71 -8.02 46.15 37.00
C ASN A 71 -7.97 47.36 36.07
N PHE A 72 -6.80 47.79 35.66
CA PHE A 72 -6.66 48.96 34.79
C PHE A 72 -7.14 48.68 33.37
N PRO A 73 -7.90 49.58 32.70
CA PRO A 73 -8.49 49.31 31.39
C PRO A 73 -7.47 48.93 30.29
N LYS A 74 -6.23 49.40 30.37
CA LYS A 74 -5.16 49.02 29.44
C LYS A 74 -4.76 47.55 29.65
N VAL A 75 -4.67 47.09 30.89
CA VAL A 75 -4.32 45.70 31.23
C VAL A 75 -5.40 44.74 30.72
N GLN A 76 -6.68 45.06 30.94
CA GLN A 76 -7.79 44.29 30.43
C GLN A 76 -7.81 44.17 28.94
N ARG A 77 -7.46 45.26 28.23
CA ARG A 77 -7.34 45.21 26.76
C ARG A 77 -6.22 44.30 26.29
N ILE A 78 -5.04 44.36 26.90
CA ILE A 78 -3.92 43.46 26.55
C ILE A 78 -4.29 42.01 26.86
N GLN A 79 -4.98 41.73 27.95
CA GLN A 79 -5.47 40.42 28.29
C GLN A 79 -6.47 39.87 27.28
N ALA A 80 -7.38 40.71 26.75
CA ALA A 80 -8.30 40.33 25.67
C ALA A 80 -7.54 40.00 24.38
N GLN A 81 -6.51 40.80 24.02
CA GLN A 81 -5.66 40.54 22.87
C GLN A 81 -4.89 39.19 22.98
N ILE A 82 -4.35 38.87 24.16
CA ILE A 82 -3.72 37.57 24.42
C ILE A 82 -4.72 36.44 24.17
N LYS A 83 -5.94 36.55 24.71
CA LYS A 83 -7.00 35.57 24.52
C LYS A 83 -7.35 35.38 23.03
N ASP A 84 -7.46 36.46 22.27
CA ASP A 84 -7.75 36.41 20.84
C ASP A 84 -6.63 35.69 20.07
N VAL A 85 -5.35 35.94 20.44
CA VAL A 85 -4.20 35.26 19.84
C VAL A 85 -4.17 33.78 20.22
N ASP A 86 -4.46 33.42 21.47
CA ASP A 86 -4.55 32.02 21.93
C ASP A 86 -5.65 31.26 21.16
N GLU A 87 -6.79 31.90 20.92
CA GLU A 87 -7.85 31.33 20.08
C GLU A 87 -7.41 31.13 18.63
N GLN A 88 -6.63 32.05 18.06
CA GLN A 88 -6.06 31.91 16.71
C GLN A 88 -5.05 30.78 16.65
N ILE A 89 -4.15 30.66 17.63
CA ILE A 89 -3.20 29.53 17.75
C ILE A 89 -3.96 28.20 17.77
N THR A 90 -4.99 28.12 18.62
CA THR A 90 -5.82 26.91 18.76
C THR A 90 -6.50 26.55 17.44
N ARG A 91 -7.10 27.51 16.75
CA ARG A 91 -7.75 27.27 15.44
C ARG A 91 -6.75 26.79 14.39
N GLN A 92 -5.59 27.43 14.32
CA GLN A 92 -4.54 27.10 13.35
C GLN A 92 -3.95 25.71 13.63
N SER A 93 -3.66 25.40 14.91
CA SER A 93 -3.18 24.06 15.30
C SER A 93 -4.20 22.99 14.98
N ARG A 94 -5.49 23.22 15.27
CA ARG A 94 -6.57 22.29 14.93
C ARG A 94 -6.69 22.03 13.45
N SER A 95 -6.50 23.05 12.61
CA SER A 95 -6.51 22.89 11.15
C SER A 95 -5.42 21.95 10.67
N VAL A 96 -4.21 22.05 11.23
CA VAL A 96 -3.08 21.16 10.90
C VAL A 96 -3.35 19.73 11.40
N ILE A 97 -3.91 19.57 12.61
CA ILE A 97 -4.26 18.26 13.15
C ILE A 97 -5.29 17.55 12.25
N VAL A 98 -6.32 18.26 11.79
CA VAL A 98 -7.31 17.71 10.85
C VAL A 98 -6.68 17.30 9.53
N GLN A 99 -5.71 18.08 9.04
CA GLN A 99 -4.97 17.70 7.83
C GLN A 99 -4.17 16.40 8.05
N LEU A 100 -3.46 16.26 9.17
CA LEU A 100 -2.73 15.04 9.52
C LEU A 100 -3.65 13.82 9.65
N GLU A 101 -4.86 14.00 10.21
CA GLU A 101 -5.88 12.95 10.28
C GLU A 101 -6.33 12.49 8.89
N ASN A 102 -6.58 13.46 7.98
CA ASN A 102 -6.94 13.17 6.60
C ASN A 102 -5.80 12.44 5.87
N ASP A 103 -4.56 12.87 6.06
CA ASP A 103 -3.38 12.24 5.47
C ASP A 103 -3.20 10.79 5.97
N TYR A 104 -3.40 10.56 7.27
CA TYR A 104 -3.38 9.21 7.85
C TYR A 104 -4.51 8.34 7.29
N THR A 105 -5.73 8.86 7.23
CA THR A 105 -6.90 8.14 6.71
C THR A 105 -6.71 7.77 5.23
N ALA A 106 -6.17 8.68 4.43
CA ALA A 106 -5.86 8.41 3.02
C ALA A 106 -4.78 7.31 2.86
N ALA A 107 -3.74 7.34 3.71
CA ALA A 107 -2.70 6.31 3.69
C ALA A 107 -3.24 4.93 4.12
N LEU A 108 -4.14 4.88 5.10
CA LEU A 108 -4.83 3.65 5.52
C LEU A 108 -5.66 3.04 4.38
N GLN A 109 -6.42 3.88 3.68
CA GLN A 109 -7.20 3.43 2.51
C GLN A 109 -6.30 2.92 1.38
N LEU A 110 -5.17 3.59 1.14
CA LEU A 110 -4.20 3.15 0.13
C LEU A 110 -3.60 1.79 0.47
N GLU A 111 -3.20 1.57 1.74
CA GLU A 111 -2.71 0.27 2.21
C GLU A 111 -3.75 -0.84 1.97
N GLU A 112 -5.02 -0.59 2.33
CA GLU A 112 -6.10 -1.55 2.11
C GLU A 112 -6.29 -1.90 0.63
N LEU A 113 -6.25 -0.91 -0.25
CA LEU A 113 -6.35 -1.12 -1.70
C LEU A 113 -5.16 -1.93 -2.23
N ARG A 114 -3.93 -1.68 -1.76
CA ARG A 114 -2.74 -2.44 -2.14
C ARG A 114 -2.79 -3.88 -1.64
N SER A 115 -3.26 -4.10 -0.40
CA SER A 115 -3.49 -5.43 0.15
C SER A 115 -4.48 -6.23 -0.70
N LYS A 116 -5.63 -5.66 -1.03
CA LYS A 116 -6.64 -6.30 -1.90
C LYS A 116 -6.09 -6.64 -3.29
N ALA A 117 -5.30 -5.74 -3.88
CA ALA A 117 -4.68 -5.98 -5.18
C ALA A 117 -3.67 -7.15 -5.13
N LEU A 118 -2.87 -7.24 -4.05
CA LEU A 118 -1.95 -8.35 -3.84
C LEU A 118 -2.70 -9.68 -3.66
N ASP A 119 -3.76 -9.71 -2.87
CA ASP A 119 -4.54 -10.91 -2.61
C ASP A 119 -5.26 -11.41 -3.88
N GLN A 120 -5.80 -10.49 -4.68
CA GLN A 120 -6.36 -10.82 -5.99
C GLN A 120 -5.30 -11.42 -6.92
N GLN A 121 -4.11 -10.83 -6.98
CA GLN A 121 -3.02 -11.35 -7.82
C GLN A 121 -2.54 -12.74 -7.35
N LYS A 122 -2.52 -12.99 -6.03
CA LYS A 122 -2.22 -14.33 -5.48
C LYS A 122 -3.28 -15.35 -5.92
N ALA A 123 -4.56 -15.01 -5.82
CA ALA A 123 -5.66 -15.89 -6.25
C ALA A 123 -5.56 -16.22 -7.75
N ASP A 124 -5.34 -15.21 -8.60
CA ASP A 124 -5.17 -15.38 -10.04
C ASP A 124 -3.96 -16.27 -10.38
N THR A 125 -2.86 -16.10 -9.63
CA THR A 125 -1.64 -16.90 -9.81
C THR A 125 -1.88 -18.36 -9.43
N ASN A 126 -2.61 -18.62 -8.36
CA ASN A 126 -2.97 -19.99 -7.94
C ASN A 126 -3.84 -20.70 -8.99
N VAL A 127 -4.89 -20.02 -9.48
CA VAL A 127 -5.75 -20.54 -10.55
C VAL A 127 -4.93 -20.84 -11.82
N MET A 128 -3.99 -19.95 -12.18
CA MET A 128 -3.12 -20.16 -13.34
C MET A 128 -2.19 -21.36 -13.14
N SER A 129 -1.65 -21.54 -11.95
CA SER A 129 -0.79 -22.66 -11.58
C SER A 129 -1.52 -24.01 -11.67
N GLU A 130 -2.76 -24.06 -11.16
CA GLU A 130 -3.62 -25.25 -11.26
C GLU A 130 -3.90 -25.62 -12.73
N LYS A 131 -4.27 -24.63 -13.54
CA LYS A 131 -4.49 -24.83 -14.98
C LYS A 131 -3.22 -25.29 -15.70
N MET A 132 -2.05 -24.78 -15.32
CA MET A 132 -0.78 -25.20 -15.90
C MET A 132 -0.47 -26.66 -15.57
N VAL A 133 -0.74 -27.12 -14.32
CA VAL A 133 -0.60 -28.53 -13.94
C VAL A 133 -1.51 -29.40 -14.79
N GLN A 134 -2.81 -29.05 -14.90
CA GLN A 134 -3.77 -29.79 -15.73
C GLN A 134 -3.34 -29.83 -17.21
N TYR A 135 -2.90 -28.71 -17.76
CA TYR A 135 -2.38 -28.66 -19.13
C TYR A 135 -1.20 -29.59 -19.35
N ASN A 136 -0.23 -29.62 -18.41
CA ASN A 136 0.94 -30.47 -18.51
C ASN A 136 0.56 -31.99 -18.42
N ILE A 137 -0.44 -32.35 -17.62
CA ILE A 137 -0.96 -33.72 -17.54
C ILE A 137 -1.58 -34.11 -18.89
N LEU A 138 -2.51 -33.30 -19.38
CA LEU A 138 -3.19 -33.57 -20.68
C LEU A 138 -2.21 -33.62 -21.85
N ARG A 139 -1.20 -32.77 -21.85
CA ARG A 139 -0.16 -32.77 -22.85
C ARG A 139 0.64 -34.07 -22.84
N ARG A 140 1.05 -34.56 -21.64
CA ARG A 140 1.76 -35.83 -21.49
C ARG A 140 0.90 -37.02 -21.97
N GLU A 141 -0.39 -37.02 -21.63
CA GLU A 141 -1.33 -38.05 -22.09
C GLU A 141 -1.48 -38.06 -23.62
N ALA A 142 -1.61 -36.87 -24.21
CA ALA A 142 -1.68 -36.75 -25.68
C ALA A 142 -0.39 -37.22 -26.35
N GLU A 143 0.78 -36.85 -25.84
CA GLU A 143 2.07 -37.30 -26.36
C GLU A 143 2.23 -38.84 -26.20
N ALA A 144 1.83 -39.44 -25.06
CA ALA A 144 1.85 -40.88 -24.85
C ALA A 144 0.91 -41.62 -25.82
N ASN A 145 -0.31 -41.15 -25.98
CA ASN A 145 -1.29 -41.71 -26.90
C ASN A 145 -0.80 -41.65 -28.36
N LYS A 146 -0.18 -40.54 -28.74
CA LYS A 146 0.43 -40.38 -30.06
C LYS A 146 1.55 -41.41 -30.28
N ALA A 147 2.44 -41.57 -29.30
CA ALA A 147 3.53 -42.54 -29.40
C ALA A 147 3.01 -43.99 -29.49
N LEU A 148 1.97 -44.32 -28.71
CA LEU A 148 1.29 -45.64 -28.78
C LEU A 148 0.67 -45.84 -30.15
N TYR A 149 -0.03 -44.87 -30.69
CA TYR A 149 -0.64 -44.93 -32.03
C TYR A 149 0.41 -45.17 -33.12
N GLU A 150 1.49 -44.42 -33.10
CA GLU A 150 2.62 -44.54 -34.06
C GLU A 150 3.29 -45.92 -33.94
N GLY A 151 3.48 -46.43 -32.72
CA GLY A 151 4.00 -47.77 -32.44
C GLY A 151 3.08 -48.90 -32.96
N LEU A 152 1.77 -48.73 -32.77
CA LEU A 152 0.78 -49.70 -33.27
C LEU A 152 0.75 -49.69 -34.81
N LEU A 153 0.80 -48.52 -35.46
CA LEU A 153 0.89 -48.43 -36.90
C LEU A 153 2.13 -49.10 -37.47
N THR A 154 3.26 -48.95 -36.78
CA THR A 154 4.52 -49.59 -37.19
C THR A 154 4.39 -51.11 -37.12
N LYS A 155 3.87 -51.65 -35.98
CA LYS A 155 3.63 -53.10 -35.82
C LYS A 155 2.64 -53.64 -36.84
N LEU A 156 1.60 -52.90 -37.17
CA LEU A 156 0.60 -53.31 -38.16
C LEU A 156 1.20 -53.39 -39.57
N LYS A 157 2.08 -52.43 -39.93
CA LYS A 157 2.83 -52.49 -41.18
C LYS A 157 3.79 -53.67 -41.23
N GLU A 158 4.52 -53.94 -40.16
CA GLU A 158 5.42 -55.12 -40.05
C GLU A 158 4.65 -56.47 -40.16
N ALA A 159 3.51 -56.58 -39.49
CA ALA A 159 2.63 -57.76 -39.56
C ALA A 159 2.08 -57.93 -40.99
N GLY A 160 1.66 -56.84 -41.64
CA GLY A 160 1.20 -56.86 -43.05
C GLY A 160 2.27 -57.30 -44.03
N ILE A 161 3.50 -56.86 -43.86
CA ILE A 161 4.64 -57.29 -44.69
C ILE A 161 4.94 -58.78 -44.43
N SER A 162 4.95 -59.23 -43.18
CA SER A 162 5.19 -60.63 -42.84
C SER A 162 4.10 -61.59 -43.40
N ALA A 163 2.83 -61.14 -43.36
CA ALA A 163 1.73 -61.90 -43.97
C ALA A 163 1.85 -61.97 -45.49
N GLY A 164 2.23 -60.87 -46.14
CA GLY A 164 2.48 -60.81 -47.58
C GLY A 164 3.62 -61.73 -48.04
N LEU A 165 4.72 -61.76 -47.29
CA LEU A 165 5.86 -62.64 -47.57
C LEU A 165 5.50 -64.16 -47.40
N ARG A 166 4.68 -64.49 -46.40
CA ARG A 166 4.19 -65.87 -46.19
C ARG A 166 3.26 -66.32 -47.32
N SER A 167 2.39 -65.45 -47.82
CA SER A 167 1.49 -65.73 -48.92
C SER A 167 2.24 -65.90 -50.24
N SER A 168 3.33 -65.14 -50.49
CA SER A 168 4.15 -65.27 -51.68
C SER A 168 5.01 -66.53 -51.69
N ASN A 169 5.54 -66.96 -50.53
CA ASN A 169 6.31 -68.20 -50.42
C ASN A 169 5.41 -69.44 -50.55
N CYS A 170 4.15 -69.42 -50.20
CA CYS A 170 3.21 -70.52 -50.43
C CYS A 170 2.83 -70.61 -51.91
N ARG A 171 2.90 -69.54 -52.73
CA ARG A 171 2.65 -69.56 -54.14
C ARG A 171 3.84 -70.01 -55.00
N ALA A 172 5.05 -69.90 -54.48
CA ALA A 172 6.28 -70.32 -55.14
C ALA A 172 6.61 -71.85 -54.99
N ALA A 173 5.83 -72.57 -54.12
CA ALA A 173 6.01 -73.99 -53.76
C ALA A 173 4.97 -74.95 -54.42
N LEU A 174 4.21 -74.45 -55.39
CA LEU A 174 3.34 -75.23 -56.28
C LEU A 174 3.85 -75.11 -57.78
#